data_8768c72958614fb81cb539488c888fbc
#
_entry.id   8768c72958614fb81cb539488c888fbc
#
_cell.length_a   1.000
_cell.length_b   1.000
_cell.length_c   1.000
_cell.angle_alpha   90.00
_cell.angle_beta   90.00
_cell.angle_gamma   90.00
#
_symmetry.space_group_name_H-M   'P 1'
#
loop_
_entity.id
_entity.type
_entity.pdbx_description
1 polymer ?
#
loop_
_entity_poly.entity_id
_entity_poly.type
_entity_poly.pdbx_seq_one_letter_code
_entity_poly.pdbx_strand_id
1 'polypeptide(L)'
;MITPPFYCDYGSNIEVGKNFMTNYNCNILDVAKVTFGDNCMLGPNVAIYTAGHPLHPKTRNSGYEYGKPIVVGDNVWIGGNSVVCPGVHIGSNVVIGADSVVTKDIPDWSLAAGNPCKVIRLITEDDIRKLFRNEEIDDDVWKIIG
;
A
#
# COMPACT_ATOMS: atom_id res chain seq x y z
N MET A 1 11.98 6.23 -6.65
CA MET A 1 13.14 6.22 -5.72
C MET A 1 12.88 5.19 -4.63
N ILE A 2 13.83 4.32 -4.36
CA ILE A 2 13.76 3.33 -3.28
C ILE A 2 14.77 3.72 -2.22
N THR A 3 14.30 3.99 -1.00
CA THR A 3 15.14 4.34 0.13
C THR A 3 15.53 3.08 0.90
N PRO A 4 16.83 2.76 0.99
CA PRO A 4 17.28 1.57 1.71
C PRO A 4 17.13 1.70 3.24
N PRO A 5 17.09 0.57 3.98
CA PRO A 5 17.05 -0.78 3.44
C PRO A 5 15.70 -1.15 2.82
N PHE A 6 15.74 -1.98 1.78
CA PHE A 6 14.57 -2.52 1.10
C PHE A 6 14.77 -4.03 0.92
N TYR A 7 13.72 -4.81 1.14
CA TYR A 7 13.79 -6.27 1.07
C TYR A 7 12.75 -6.82 0.12
N CYS A 8 13.10 -7.86 -0.60
CA CYS A 8 12.19 -8.64 -1.44
C CYS A 8 12.65 -10.10 -1.50
N ASP A 9 11.80 -11.00 -2.00
CA ASP A 9 12.19 -12.39 -2.25
C ASP A 9 13.02 -12.50 -3.54
N TYR A 10 12.46 -12.07 -4.65
CA TYR A 10 13.04 -12.21 -5.99
C TYR A 10 13.34 -10.86 -6.64
N GLY A 11 12.45 -9.90 -6.47
CA GLY A 11 12.48 -8.61 -7.15
C GLY A 11 11.96 -8.67 -8.59
N SER A 12 12.12 -9.79 -9.26
CA SER A 12 11.68 -9.98 -10.65
C SER A 12 10.17 -10.01 -10.83
N ASN A 13 9.41 -10.24 -9.76
CA ASN A 13 7.95 -10.23 -9.77
C ASN A 13 7.36 -8.88 -9.34
N ILE A 14 8.19 -7.85 -9.18
CA ILE A 14 7.74 -6.51 -8.79
C ILE A 14 7.78 -5.60 -10.00
N GLU A 15 6.64 -5.02 -10.34
CA GLU A 15 6.53 -3.98 -11.36
C GLU A 15 6.03 -2.68 -10.74
N VAL A 16 6.67 -1.57 -11.07
CA VAL A 16 6.30 -0.25 -10.56
C VAL A 16 6.17 0.75 -11.70
N GLY A 17 5.23 1.65 -11.56
CA GLY A 17 5.03 2.74 -12.50
C GLY A 17 6.00 3.90 -12.30
N LYS A 18 5.70 5.04 -12.91
CA LYS A 18 6.50 6.27 -12.80
C LYS A 18 6.40 6.84 -11.40
N ASN A 19 7.46 7.52 -10.95
CA ASN A 19 7.50 8.24 -9.66
C ASN A 19 7.20 7.35 -8.44
N PHE A 20 7.47 6.06 -8.52
CA PHE A 20 7.34 5.16 -7.39
C PHE A 20 8.37 5.50 -6.30
N MET A 21 7.91 5.51 -5.05
CA MET A 21 8.76 5.85 -3.92
C MET A 21 8.51 4.93 -2.72
N THR A 22 9.58 4.46 -2.10
CA THR A 22 9.53 3.81 -0.79
C THR A 22 10.36 4.58 0.23
N ASN A 23 9.87 4.62 1.45
CA ASN A 23 10.64 5.04 2.60
C ASN A 23 11.46 3.86 3.16
N TYR A 24 12.09 4.04 4.32
CA TYR A 24 12.96 3.02 4.92
C TYR A 24 12.22 1.74 5.29
N ASN A 25 12.92 0.62 5.22
CA ASN A 25 12.49 -0.68 5.74
C ASN A 25 11.23 -1.25 5.07
N CYS A 26 10.95 -0.94 3.82
CA CYS A 26 9.87 -1.58 3.11
C CYS A 26 10.25 -3.01 2.72
N ASN A 27 9.27 -3.90 2.75
CA ASN A 27 9.42 -5.33 2.48
C ASN A 27 8.34 -5.78 1.52
N ILE A 28 8.73 -6.30 0.36
CA ILE A 28 7.80 -6.85 -0.63
C ILE A 28 8.14 -8.32 -0.85
N LEU A 29 7.31 -9.21 -0.32
CA LEU A 29 7.44 -10.65 -0.53
C LEU A 29 6.75 -11.01 -1.86
N ASP A 30 7.53 -11.02 -2.93
CA ASP A 30 7.06 -11.20 -4.29
C ASP A 30 7.11 -12.66 -4.79
N VAL A 31 6.60 -13.58 -3.97
CA VAL A 31 6.35 -14.98 -4.40
C VAL A 31 5.37 -15.00 -5.58
N ALA A 32 4.33 -14.17 -5.55
CA ALA A 32 3.48 -13.85 -6.68
C ALA A 32 3.71 -12.39 -7.12
N LYS A 33 3.16 -12.03 -8.28
CA LYS A 33 3.35 -10.70 -8.86
C LYS A 33 2.80 -9.58 -7.98
N VAL A 34 3.57 -8.50 -7.86
CA VAL A 34 3.17 -7.25 -7.24
C VAL A 34 3.27 -6.13 -8.26
N THR A 35 2.17 -5.42 -8.48
CA THR A 35 2.12 -4.33 -9.45
C THR A 35 1.68 -3.05 -8.78
N PHE A 36 2.43 -1.97 -8.98
CA PHE A 36 2.07 -0.61 -8.62
C PHE A 36 1.92 0.24 -9.86
N GLY A 37 0.89 1.08 -9.88
CA GLY A 37 0.74 2.11 -10.89
C GLY A 37 1.70 3.28 -10.69
N ASP A 38 1.36 4.42 -11.30
CA ASP A 38 2.15 5.65 -11.22
C ASP A 38 1.93 6.40 -9.90
N ASN A 39 2.94 7.16 -9.46
CA ASN A 39 2.88 8.06 -8.30
C ASN A 39 2.48 7.36 -6.99
N CYS A 40 2.96 6.16 -6.77
CA CYS A 40 2.71 5.44 -5.52
C CYS A 40 3.82 5.71 -4.50
N MET A 41 3.40 5.90 -3.25
CA MET A 41 4.30 6.16 -2.12
C MET A 41 4.06 5.16 -1.00
N LEU A 42 5.13 4.51 -0.54
CA LEU A 42 5.11 3.64 0.64
C LEU A 42 5.83 4.35 1.78
N GLY A 43 5.16 4.50 2.90
CA GLY A 43 5.76 4.97 4.16
C GLY A 43 6.78 3.97 4.72
N PRO A 44 7.47 4.31 5.81
CA PRO A 44 8.46 3.41 6.40
C PRO A 44 7.81 2.13 6.94
N ASN A 45 8.54 1.04 6.87
CA ASN A 45 8.11 -0.26 7.38
C ASN A 45 6.83 -0.81 6.73
N VAL A 46 6.48 -0.39 5.53
CA VAL A 46 5.35 -0.97 4.79
C VAL A 46 5.72 -2.36 4.30
N ALA A 47 4.83 -3.31 4.51
CA ALA A 47 4.98 -4.69 4.12
C ALA A 47 3.90 -5.10 3.12
N ILE A 48 4.33 -5.65 1.98
CA ILE A 48 3.45 -6.16 0.92
C ILE A 48 3.69 -7.66 0.81
N TYR A 49 2.72 -8.47 1.20
CA TYR A 49 2.89 -9.92 1.29
C TYR A 49 1.99 -10.64 0.30
N THR A 50 2.58 -11.29 -0.70
CA THR A 50 1.84 -12.16 -1.62
C THR A 50 1.75 -13.60 -1.16
N ALA A 51 2.61 -14.00 -0.24
CA ALA A 51 2.73 -15.37 0.23
C ALA A 51 1.84 -15.66 1.44
N GLY A 52 1.35 -16.89 1.51
CA GLY A 52 0.60 -17.39 2.65
C GLY A 52 0.74 -18.89 2.81
N HIS A 53 0.27 -19.39 3.92
CA HIS A 53 0.29 -20.81 4.27
C HIS A 53 -1.10 -21.30 4.65
N PRO A 54 -1.38 -22.63 4.54
CA PRO A 54 -2.64 -23.21 4.98
C PRO A 54 -2.92 -22.97 6.47
N LEU A 55 -4.17 -22.79 6.81
CA LEU A 55 -4.57 -22.56 8.21
C LEU A 55 -4.39 -23.81 9.08
N HIS A 56 -4.74 -24.98 8.53
CA HIS A 56 -4.66 -26.22 9.29
C HIS A 56 -3.21 -26.72 9.41
N PRO A 57 -2.75 -27.11 10.60
CA PRO A 57 -1.35 -27.49 10.83
C PRO A 57 -0.90 -28.69 9.99
N LYS A 58 -1.77 -29.64 9.72
CA LYS A 58 -1.42 -30.82 8.89
C LYS A 58 -0.95 -30.41 7.49
N THR A 59 -1.68 -29.51 6.84
CA THR A 59 -1.34 -29.03 5.49
C THR A 59 -0.22 -28.00 5.53
N ARG A 60 -0.21 -27.11 6.54
CA ARG A 60 0.86 -26.14 6.71
C ARG A 60 2.22 -26.83 6.96
N ASN A 61 2.24 -27.85 7.80
CA ASN A 61 3.48 -28.56 8.15
C ASN A 61 4.03 -29.42 7.00
N SER A 62 3.27 -29.62 5.92
CA SER A 62 3.77 -30.24 4.69
C SER A 62 4.77 -29.35 3.93
N GLY A 63 4.89 -28.07 4.34
CA GLY A 63 5.72 -27.07 3.65
C GLY A 63 4.97 -26.34 2.52
N TYR A 64 3.67 -26.59 2.36
CA TYR A 64 2.89 -25.92 1.31
C TYR A 64 2.81 -24.42 1.57
N GLU A 65 3.11 -23.67 0.52
CA GLU A 65 3.02 -22.22 0.45
C GLU A 65 2.27 -21.83 -0.81
N TYR A 66 1.50 -20.75 -0.74
CA TYR A 66 0.83 -20.20 -1.92
C TYR A 66 1.17 -18.73 -2.08
N GLY A 67 1.03 -18.22 -3.30
CA GLY A 67 1.15 -16.81 -3.60
C GLY A 67 -0.11 -16.30 -4.32
N LYS A 68 -0.56 -15.11 -3.96
CA LYS A 68 -1.65 -14.41 -4.64
C LYS A 68 -1.21 -13.01 -5.03
N PRO A 69 -1.36 -12.61 -6.31
CA PRO A 69 -0.92 -11.32 -6.78
C PRO A 69 -1.57 -10.16 -6.02
N ILE A 70 -0.80 -9.11 -5.84
CA ILE A 70 -1.29 -7.83 -5.29
C ILE A 70 -1.19 -6.79 -6.39
N VAL A 71 -2.25 -6.01 -6.57
CA VAL A 71 -2.32 -4.93 -7.54
C VAL A 71 -2.69 -3.64 -6.84
N VAL A 72 -1.89 -2.61 -7.05
CA VAL A 72 -2.11 -1.26 -6.53
C VAL A 72 -2.21 -0.31 -7.72
N GLY A 73 -3.25 0.50 -7.77
CA GLY A 73 -3.49 1.45 -8.84
C GLY A 73 -2.53 2.65 -8.82
N ASP A 74 -2.97 3.74 -9.44
CA ASP A 74 -2.21 4.99 -9.50
C ASP A 74 -2.49 5.89 -8.28
N ASN A 75 -1.54 6.77 -7.95
CA ASN A 75 -1.72 7.81 -6.94
C ASN A 75 -2.13 7.24 -5.58
N VAL A 76 -1.43 6.21 -5.13
CA VAL A 76 -1.72 5.54 -3.85
C VAL A 76 -0.64 5.88 -2.83
N TRP A 77 -1.07 6.31 -1.66
CA TRP A 77 -0.20 6.48 -0.50
C TRP A 77 -0.54 5.43 0.56
N ILE A 78 0.42 4.59 0.90
CA ILE A 78 0.30 3.61 1.98
C ILE A 78 1.11 4.12 3.17
N GLY A 79 0.42 4.47 4.25
CA GLY A 79 1.01 4.97 5.49
C GLY A 79 1.92 3.94 6.17
N GLY A 80 2.89 4.45 6.91
CA GLY A 80 3.92 3.63 7.56
C GLY A 80 3.37 2.52 8.45
N ASN A 81 4.12 1.45 8.59
CA ASN A 81 3.79 0.24 9.37
C ASN A 81 2.54 -0.53 8.89
N SER A 82 2.04 -0.22 7.70
CA SER A 82 0.90 -0.94 7.13
C SER A 82 1.33 -2.25 6.49
N VAL A 83 0.41 -3.20 6.48
CA VAL A 83 0.57 -4.51 5.84
C VAL A 83 -0.53 -4.70 4.81
N VAL A 84 -0.16 -5.14 3.61
CA VAL A 84 -1.09 -5.55 2.57
C VAL A 84 -1.02 -7.08 2.41
N CYS A 85 -2.15 -7.73 2.59
CA CYS A 85 -2.26 -9.19 2.59
C CYS A 85 -2.40 -9.78 1.18
N PRO A 86 -2.12 -11.08 1.02
CA PRO A 86 -2.15 -11.75 -0.29
C PRO A 86 -3.46 -11.56 -1.05
N GLY A 87 -3.35 -11.26 -2.34
CA GLY A 87 -4.49 -11.18 -3.26
C GLY A 87 -5.30 -9.89 -3.21
N VAL A 88 -4.88 -8.91 -2.41
CA VAL A 88 -5.58 -7.62 -2.28
C VAL A 88 -5.36 -6.75 -3.52
N HIS A 89 -6.43 -6.12 -3.98
CA HIS A 89 -6.40 -5.08 -5.00
C HIS A 89 -6.74 -3.73 -4.35
N ILE A 90 -5.84 -2.77 -4.47
CA ILE A 90 -6.06 -1.38 -4.05
C ILE A 90 -6.27 -0.54 -5.32
N GLY A 91 -7.39 0.15 -5.38
CA GLY A 91 -7.72 1.03 -6.50
C GLY A 91 -6.80 2.24 -6.60
N SER A 92 -7.15 3.17 -7.49
CA SER A 92 -6.41 4.41 -7.71
C SER A 92 -6.91 5.53 -6.79
N ASN A 93 -6.03 6.52 -6.54
CA ASN A 93 -6.37 7.70 -5.73
C ASN A 93 -6.77 7.33 -4.30
N VAL A 94 -6.02 6.43 -3.68
CA VAL A 94 -6.31 5.84 -2.37
C VAL A 94 -5.26 6.27 -1.35
N VAL A 95 -5.70 6.55 -0.15
CA VAL A 95 -4.85 6.71 1.03
C VAL A 95 -5.15 5.59 2.02
N ILE A 96 -4.12 4.86 2.39
CA ILE A 96 -4.15 3.90 3.50
C ILE A 96 -3.48 4.55 4.69
N GLY A 97 -4.22 4.74 5.77
CA GLY A 97 -3.69 5.29 7.03
C GLY A 97 -2.60 4.41 7.63
N ALA A 98 -1.69 5.01 8.38
CA ALA A 98 -0.61 4.28 9.05
C ALA A 98 -1.14 3.16 9.95
N ASP A 99 -0.33 2.11 10.12
CA ASP A 99 -0.62 0.98 11.03
C ASP A 99 -1.85 0.16 10.62
N SER A 100 -2.17 0.15 9.33
CA SER A 100 -3.33 -0.58 8.79
C SER A 100 -2.94 -1.97 8.34
N VAL A 101 -3.90 -2.90 8.42
CA VAL A 101 -3.77 -4.26 7.86
C VAL A 101 -4.85 -4.44 6.79
N VAL A 102 -4.45 -4.37 5.53
CA VAL A 102 -5.35 -4.43 4.38
C VAL A 102 -5.61 -5.89 4.01
N THR A 103 -6.79 -6.38 4.34
CA THR A 103 -7.20 -7.77 4.13
C THR A 103 -8.22 -7.95 3.01
N LYS A 104 -8.79 -6.86 2.49
CA LYS A 104 -9.80 -6.84 1.43
C LYS A 104 -9.48 -5.76 0.41
N ASP A 105 -10.06 -5.86 -0.78
CA ASP A 105 -9.93 -4.87 -1.82
C ASP A 105 -10.40 -3.49 -1.36
N ILE A 106 -9.71 -2.46 -1.82
CA ILE A 106 -10.02 -1.06 -1.51
C ILE A 106 -10.41 -0.37 -2.82
N PRO A 107 -11.63 0.19 -2.91
CA PRO A 107 -12.06 0.86 -4.13
C PRO A 107 -11.34 2.19 -4.37
N ASP A 108 -11.41 2.68 -5.61
CA ASP A 108 -10.88 3.97 -5.99
C ASP A 108 -11.37 5.11 -5.08
N TRP A 109 -10.56 6.14 -4.94
CA TRP A 109 -10.90 7.37 -4.20
C TRP A 109 -11.25 7.13 -2.72
N SER A 110 -10.65 6.13 -2.09
CA SER A 110 -10.90 5.81 -0.69
C SER A 110 -9.82 6.36 0.24
N LEU A 111 -10.27 6.88 1.37
CA LEU A 111 -9.48 6.98 2.59
C LEU A 111 -9.83 5.78 3.46
N ALA A 112 -8.88 4.90 3.68
CA ALA A 112 -9.08 3.66 4.44
C ALA A 112 -8.03 3.51 5.53
N ALA A 113 -8.38 2.89 6.65
CA ALA A 113 -7.44 2.66 7.75
C ALA A 113 -7.94 1.58 8.71
N GLY A 114 -7.04 1.11 9.55
CA GLY A 114 -7.31 0.24 10.69
C GLY A 114 -6.87 -1.21 10.49
N ASN A 115 -7.12 -2.00 11.50
CA ASN A 115 -6.87 -3.44 11.51
C ASN A 115 -8.13 -4.19 12.03
N PRO A 116 -8.93 -4.82 11.14
CA PRO A 116 -8.75 -4.83 9.69
C PRO A 116 -9.02 -3.46 9.07
N CYS A 117 -8.31 -3.15 7.98
CA CYS A 117 -8.48 -1.90 7.26
C CYS A 117 -9.87 -1.80 6.64
N LYS A 118 -10.52 -0.66 6.83
CA LYS A 118 -11.85 -0.37 6.28
C LYS A 118 -11.87 1.01 5.66
N VAL A 119 -12.70 1.18 4.64
CA VAL A 119 -12.96 2.50 4.06
C VAL A 119 -13.65 3.37 5.10
N ILE A 120 -13.02 4.51 5.41
CA ILE A 120 -13.57 5.51 6.34
C ILE A 120 -14.51 6.44 5.59
N ARG A 121 -14.08 6.93 4.43
CA ARG A 121 -14.83 7.81 3.55
C ARG A 121 -14.20 7.89 2.16
N LEU A 122 -14.87 8.50 1.23
CA LEU A 122 -14.30 8.84 -0.07
C LEU A 122 -13.46 10.13 0.04
N ILE A 123 -12.42 10.20 -0.78
CA ILE A 123 -11.64 11.41 -1.03
C ILE A 123 -12.37 12.20 -2.10
N THR A 124 -12.57 13.50 -1.89
CA THR A 124 -13.29 14.39 -2.80
C THR A 124 -12.47 15.64 -3.11
N GLU A 125 -12.95 16.49 -4.01
CA GLU A 125 -12.33 17.78 -4.32
C GLU A 125 -12.18 18.68 -3.08
N ASP A 126 -13.03 18.51 -2.06
CA ASP A 126 -12.90 19.25 -0.80
C ASP A 126 -11.62 18.91 -0.04
N ASP A 127 -10.98 17.79 -0.37
CA ASP A 127 -9.71 17.37 0.26
C ASP A 127 -8.48 18.01 -0.39
N ILE A 128 -8.61 18.75 -1.51
CA ILE A 128 -7.47 19.20 -2.30
C ILE A 128 -6.44 20.03 -1.52
N ARG A 129 -6.85 20.68 -0.45
CA ARG A 129 -5.99 21.44 0.46
C ARG A 129 -5.86 20.83 1.85
N LYS A 130 -6.47 19.67 2.10
CA LYS A 130 -6.54 19.09 3.44
C LYS A 130 -5.29 18.29 3.79
N LEU A 131 -4.86 18.46 5.02
CA LEU A 131 -3.85 17.68 5.71
C LEU A 131 -4.49 16.81 6.78
N PHE A 132 -3.68 16.07 7.50
CA PHE A 132 -4.12 15.28 8.65
C PHE A 132 -4.83 16.18 9.67
N ARG A 133 -5.91 15.68 10.28
CA ARG A 133 -6.77 16.40 11.23
C ARG A 133 -7.48 17.62 10.64
N ASN A 134 -7.75 17.60 9.33
CA ASN A 134 -8.41 18.70 8.60
C ASN A 134 -7.67 20.04 8.63
N GLU A 135 -6.40 20.05 8.98
CA GLU A 135 -5.55 21.22 8.73
C GLU A 135 -5.51 21.52 7.24
N GLU A 136 -5.20 22.74 6.88
CA GLU A 136 -5.12 23.14 5.47
C GLU A 136 -3.68 23.49 5.08
N ILE A 137 -3.38 23.24 3.80
CA ILE A 137 -2.13 23.69 3.20
C ILE A 137 -2.07 25.22 3.28
N ASP A 138 -0.96 25.74 3.79
CA ASP A 138 -0.71 27.16 3.90
C ASP A 138 -0.85 27.87 2.53
N ASP A 139 -1.41 29.09 2.54
CA ASP A 139 -1.70 29.83 1.31
C ASP A 139 -0.45 30.11 0.48
N ASP A 140 0.69 30.36 1.09
CA ASP A 140 1.94 30.63 0.36
C ASP A 140 2.46 29.36 -0.30
N VAL A 141 2.30 28.20 0.34
CA VAL A 141 2.60 26.90 -0.27
C VAL A 141 1.62 26.58 -1.38
N TRP A 142 0.31 26.85 -1.15
CA TRP A 142 -0.72 26.59 -2.14
C TRP A 142 -0.49 27.37 -3.45
N LYS A 143 0.00 28.59 -3.38
CA LYS A 143 0.36 29.38 -4.58
C LYS A 143 1.44 28.74 -5.45
N ILE A 144 2.25 27.85 -4.85
CA ILE A 144 3.36 27.17 -5.54
C ILE A 144 2.91 25.85 -6.16
N ILE A 145 2.11 25.06 -5.44
CA ILE A 145 1.77 23.68 -5.81
C ILE A 145 0.34 23.49 -6.34
N GLY A 146 -0.51 24.45 -6.10
CA GLY A 146 -1.93 24.41 -6.48
C GLY A 146 -2.29 24.70 -7.93
#